data_59086550f8fe4b15243d88b1d1172330
#
_entry.id   59086550f8fe4b15243d88b1d1172330
#
_cell.length_a   1.000
_cell.length_b   1.000
_cell.length_c   1.000
_cell.angle_alpha   90.00
_cell.angle_beta   90.00
_cell.angle_gamma   90.00
#
_symmetry.space_group_name_H-M   'P 1'
#
loop_
_entity.id
_entity.type
_entity.pdbx_description
1 polymer ?
#
loop_
_entity_poly.entity_id
_entity_poly.type
_entity_poly.pdbx_seq_one_letter_code
_entity_poly.pdbx_strand_id
1 'polypeptide(L)'
;MSRNDNSIDFFQPQVMAIVNVTDDSFYEGSRTQSDDAIVERVRQVVEQGATIVDVGGYSSRPGAKDISAEEEWQRVQRGLQAVRLVSKDVAVSVDTFRAEVAELAIKEFGNVIINDISAGELSPRMIDVVAEAGVPYVAMHMRGTPQTMQQNITYSEGVVAEVCRYFEQRVEYFCERGIKDIILDPGFGFAKSAEQNFELLAYLSQLCALGYPVLAGLSRKSMIYNTLGVTAAEALAGTVALNWEALRQGATILRVHDVKEAVDVVQLYERISCR
;
A
#
# COMPACT_ATOMS: atom_id res chain seq x y z
N MET A 1 -1.23 30.84 -12.75
CA MET A 1 -0.96 29.93 -11.63
C MET A 1 -0.31 28.70 -12.22
N SER A 2 1.00 28.56 -12.08
CA SER A 2 1.74 27.40 -12.58
C SER A 2 1.37 26.19 -11.72
N ARG A 3 0.74 25.19 -12.32
CA ARG A 3 0.68 23.84 -11.73
C ARG A 3 2.13 23.39 -11.59
N ASN A 4 2.57 23.11 -10.37
CA ASN A 4 3.80 22.35 -10.16
C ASN A 4 3.55 20.96 -10.71
N ASP A 5 4.13 20.66 -11.86
CA ASP A 5 3.99 19.40 -12.60
C ASP A 5 4.85 18.28 -11.98
N ASN A 6 4.75 18.05 -10.67
CA ASN A 6 5.30 16.87 -9.99
C ASN A 6 4.18 15.85 -9.68
N SER A 7 3.22 15.68 -10.60
CA SER A 7 2.22 14.62 -10.49
C SER A 7 2.87 13.28 -10.82
N ILE A 8 2.79 12.30 -9.89
CA ILE A 8 3.22 10.92 -10.16
C ILE A 8 2.32 10.33 -11.25
N ASP A 9 2.94 9.74 -12.26
CA ASP A 9 2.24 8.88 -13.21
C ASP A 9 2.13 7.46 -12.64
N PHE A 10 0.96 7.13 -12.10
CA PHE A 10 0.70 5.81 -11.53
C PHE A 10 0.60 4.69 -12.58
N PHE A 11 0.60 4.99 -13.87
CA PHE A 11 0.67 4.00 -14.96
C PHE A 11 2.09 3.59 -15.31
N GLN A 12 3.11 4.28 -14.75
CA GLN A 12 4.51 3.87 -14.85
C GLN A 12 4.92 3.12 -13.58
N PRO A 13 5.92 2.22 -13.65
CA PRO A 13 6.39 1.49 -12.48
C PRO A 13 6.86 2.41 -11.36
N GLN A 14 6.30 2.25 -10.16
CA GLN A 14 6.60 3.02 -8.95
C GLN A 14 7.03 2.08 -7.82
N VAL A 15 7.91 2.56 -6.95
CA VAL A 15 8.29 1.86 -5.72
C VAL A 15 7.76 2.61 -4.51
N MET A 16 6.81 1.99 -3.82
CA MET A 16 6.20 2.50 -2.59
C MET A 16 6.86 1.86 -1.37
N ALA A 17 7.62 2.65 -0.63
CA ALA A 17 8.34 2.20 0.56
C ALA A 17 7.44 2.19 1.80
N ILE A 18 7.40 1.08 2.53
CA ILE A 18 6.67 0.94 3.79
C ILE A 18 7.47 1.58 4.92
N VAL A 19 6.84 2.53 5.63
CA VAL A 19 7.34 3.14 6.87
C VAL A 19 6.28 3.02 7.95
N ASN A 20 6.40 1.97 8.79
CA ASN A 20 5.49 1.75 9.91
C ASN A 20 5.97 2.52 11.14
N VAL A 21 5.11 3.37 11.71
CA VAL A 21 5.33 4.13 12.94
C VAL A 21 4.48 3.50 14.04
N THR A 22 4.87 2.28 14.47
CA THR A 22 4.18 1.51 15.51
C THR A 22 5.12 1.23 16.67
N ASP A 23 4.60 1.07 17.90
CA ASP A 23 5.40 0.82 19.09
C ASP A 23 6.24 -0.47 19.01
N ASP A 24 5.74 -1.47 18.29
CA ASP A 24 6.44 -2.74 18.03
C ASP A 24 7.68 -2.57 17.12
N SER A 25 7.81 -1.43 16.46
CA SER A 25 8.90 -1.13 15.53
C SER A 25 10.10 -0.46 16.22
N PHE A 26 9.92 0.02 17.48
CA PHE A 26 10.92 0.77 18.23
C PHE A 26 10.98 0.30 19.67
N TYR A 27 12.16 -0.15 20.10
CA TYR A 27 12.41 -0.62 21.46
C TYR A 27 12.16 0.50 22.50
N GLU A 28 11.59 0.15 23.67
CA GLU A 28 11.32 1.05 24.79
C GLU A 28 12.57 1.84 25.21
N GLY A 29 12.58 3.15 24.97
CA GLY A 29 13.74 3.88 25.43
C GLY A 29 13.78 5.40 25.27
N SER A 30 13.03 6.04 24.47
CA SER A 30 12.71 7.49 24.51
C SER A 30 12.03 7.99 23.25
N ARG A 31 11.10 8.93 23.38
CA ARG A 31 10.38 9.54 22.23
C ARG A 31 11.33 10.21 21.22
N THR A 32 12.43 10.78 21.68
CA THR A 32 13.46 11.42 20.83
C THR A 32 14.25 10.41 19.99
N GLN A 33 14.63 9.26 20.55
CA GLN A 33 15.31 8.21 19.79
C GLN A 33 14.37 7.58 18.73
N SER A 34 13.04 7.55 18.98
CA SER A 34 12.09 7.03 18.02
C SER A 34 11.87 7.96 16.81
N ASP A 35 11.94 9.27 16.99
CA ASP A 35 11.79 10.24 15.89
C ASP A 35 13.04 10.24 14.98
N ASP A 36 14.23 10.20 15.55
CA ASP A 36 15.48 10.07 14.80
C ASP A 36 15.50 8.76 13.99
N ALA A 37 15.00 7.66 14.54
CA ALA A 37 14.91 6.39 13.83
C ALA A 37 13.90 6.42 12.66
N ILE A 38 12.77 7.13 12.81
CA ILE A 38 11.82 7.35 11.72
C ILE A 38 12.49 8.17 10.61
N VAL A 39 13.13 9.29 10.96
CA VAL A 39 13.83 10.16 10.01
C VAL A 39 14.93 9.38 9.27
N GLU A 40 15.71 8.57 9.98
CA GLU A 40 16.76 7.75 9.38
C GLU A 40 16.20 6.68 8.43
N ARG A 41 15.09 6.02 8.81
CA ARG A 41 14.40 5.07 7.91
C ARG A 41 13.87 5.77 6.66
N VAL A 42 13.26 6.94 6.81
CA VAL A 42 12.77 7.73 5.67
C VAL A 42 13.95 8.14 4.76
N ARG A 43 15.06 8.62 5.34
CA ARG A 43 16.26 8.95 4.56
C ARG A 43 16.74 7.75 3.77
N GLN A 44 16.89 6.61 4.41
CA GLN A 44 17.32 5.37 3.76
C GLN A 44 16.44 5.00 2.57
N VAL A 45 15.10 5.00 2.71
CA VAL A 45 14.21 4.59 1.62
C VAL A 45 14.21 5.59 0.47
N VAL A 46 14.33 6.89 0.75
CA VAL A 46 14.43 7.93 -0.27
C VAL A 46 15.76 7.82 -1.04
N GLU A 47 16.88 7.63 -0.35
CA GLU A 47 18.19 7.42 -0.95
C GLU A 47 18.25 6.13 -1.77
N GLN A 48 17.50 5.10 -1.39
CA GLN A 48 17.36 3.85 -2.15
C GLN A 48 16.49 3.99 -3.40
N GLY A 49 15.82 5.14 -3.61
CA GLY A 49 15.06 5.45 -4.81
C GLY A 49 13.55 5.18 -4.69
N ALA A 50 12.98 5.16 -3.49
CA ALA A 50 11.53 5.15 -3.34
C ALA A 50 10.90 6.39 -3.98
N THR A 51 9.87 6.19 -4.79
CA THR A 51 9.10 7.28 -5.41
C THR A 51 7.91 7.70 -4.56
N ILE A 52 7.44 6.79 -3.70
CA ILE A 52 6.35 6.99 -2.75
C ILE A 52 6.80 6.47 -1.38
N VAL A 53 6.53 7.22 -0.32
CA VAL A 53 6.71 6.76 1.06
C VAL A 53 5.33 6.58 1.69
N ASP A 54 5.00 5.35 2.08
CA ASP A 54 3.72 4.97 2.67
C ASP A 54 3.83 4.86 4.18
N VAL A 55 3.20 5.80 4.89
CA VAL A 55 3.29 5.96 6.34
C VAL A 55 2.08 5.33 7.00
N GLY A 56 2.31 4.31 7.84
CA GLY A 56 1.25 3.65 8.63
C GLY A 56 1.46 3.80 10.13
N GLY A 57 0.39 4.17 10.84
CA GLY A 57 0.35 4.26 12.31
C GLY A 57 -0.35 3.07 12.97
N TYR A 58 -1.08 2.27 12.21
CA TYR A 58 -1.86 1.11 12.66
C TYR A 58 -1.24 -0.20 12.16
N SER A 59 -1.25 -1.24 12.97
CA SER A 59 -0.81 -2.57 12.55
C SER A 59 -2.01 -3.44 12.18
N SER A 60 -2.12 -3.79 10.90
CA SER A 60 -3.15 -4.71 10.39
C SER A 60 -2.79 -6.20 10.58
N ARG A 61 -1.68 -6.52 11.28
CA ARG A 61 -1.29 -7.91 11.57
C ARG A 61 -2.30 -8.57 12.49
N PRO A 62 -2.64 -9.86 12.26
CA PRO A 62 -3.48 -10.62 13.18
C PRO A 62 -2.94 -10.56 14.61
N GLY A 63 -3.80 -10.23 15.58
CA GLY A 63 -3.41 -10.12 17.00
C GLY A 63 -2.76 -8.80 17.41
N ALA A 64 -2.56 -7.85 16.50
CA ALA A 64 -2.13 -6.50 16.87
C ALA A 64 -3.16 -5.81 17.76
N LYS A 65 -2.66 -5.01 18.73
CA LYS A 65 -3.52 -4.22 19.60
C LYS A 65 -4.26 -3.16 18.80
N ASP A 66 -5.55 -3.06 19.00
CA ASP A 66 -6.34 -1.94 18.46
C ASP A 66 -5.97 -0.64 19.19
N ILE A 67 -5.89 0.45 18.43
CA ILE A 67 -5.56 1.80 18.92
C ILE A 67 -6.65 2.79 18.51
N SER A 68 -6.74 3.91 19.22
CA SER A 68 -7.68 4.98 18.86
C SER A 68 -7.25 5.71 17.59
N ALA A 69 -8.18 6.42 16.94
CA ALA A 69 -7.87 7.28 15.80
C ALA A 69 -6.90 8.42 16.19
N GLU A 70 -7.02 8.94 17.41
CA GLU A 70 -6.11 9.95 17.95
C GLU A 70 -4.67 9.42 18.05
N GLU A 71 -4.49 8.21 18.59
CA GLU A 71 -3.17 7.56 18.70
C GLU A 71 -2.60 7.24 17.34
N GLU A 72 -3.41 6.73 16.39
CA GLU A 72 -3.00 6.50 15.02
C GLU A 72 -2.55 7.79 14.35
N TRP A 73 -3.34 8.86 14.50
CA TRP A 73 -2.98 10.16 13.94
C TRP A 73 -1.64 10.68 14.46
N GLN A 74 -1.40 10.62 15.77
CA GLN A 74 -0.14 11.07 16.36
C GLN A 74 1.07 10.32 15.75
N ARG A 75 0.93 9.02 15.49
CA ARG A 75 1.96 8.21 14.85
C ARG A 75 2.14 8.60 13.39
N VAL A 76 1.06 8.68 12.62
CA VAL A 76 1.07 9.08 11.20
C VAL A 76 1.67 10.47 11.06
N GLN A 77 1.25 11.44 11.85
CA GLN A 77 1.75 12.82 11.81
C GLN A 77 3.28 12.87 11.96
N ARG A 78 3.85 12.14 12.93
CA ARG A 78 5.31 12.05 13.13
C ARG A 78 6.02 11.48 11.89
N GLY A 79 5.45 10.43 11.30
CA GLY A 79 5.99 9.85 10.07
C GLY A 79 5.95 10.83 8.90
N LEU A 80 4.84 11.54 8.70
CA LEU A 80 4.68 12.55 7.65
C LEU A 80 5.64 13.74 7.82
N GLN A 81 5.81 14.20 9.06
CA GLN A 81 6.80 15.24 9.41
C GLN A 81 8.23 14.79 9.07
N ALA A 82 8.59 13.54 9.40
CA ALA A 82 9.88 12.97 9.06
C ALA A 82 10.09 12.90 7.54
N VAL A 83 9.06 12.53 6.76
CA VAL A 83 9.16 12.53 5.29
C VAL A 83 9.41 13.93 4.77
N ARG A 84 8.67 14.94 5.22
CA ARG A 84 8.83 16.33 4.77
C ARG A 84 10.13 16.97 5.22
N LEU A 85 10.71 16.51 6.35
CA LEU A 85 12.04 16.91 6.79
C LEU A 85 13.15 16.38 5.85
N VAL A 86 13.01 15.15 5.36
CA VAL A 86 14.00 14.48 4.51
C VAL A 86 13.85 14.89 3.04
N SER A 87 12.62 14.95 2.53
CA SER A 87 12.35 15.26 1.13
C SER A 87 11.03 16.04 0.98
N LYS A 88 11.06 17.10 0.15
CA LYS A 88 9.87 17.85 -0.24
C LYS A 88 9.19 17.27 -1.47
N ASP A 89 9.92 16.49 -2.27
CA ASP A 89 9.52 16.06 -3.61
C ASP A 89 8.99 14.64 -3.65
N VAL A 90 9.41 13.77 -2.70
CA VAL A 90 8.89 12.40 -2.64
C VAL A 90 7.39 12.42 -2.33
N ALA A 91 6.63 11.62 -3.08
CA ALA A 91 5.21 11.49 -2.80
C ALA A 91 4.97 10.76 -1.48
N VAL A 92 3.87 11.10 -0.84
CA VAL A 92 3.51 10.56 0.46
C VAL A 92 2.17 9.85 0.36
N SER A 93 2.12 8.66 0.92
CA SER A 93 0.92 7.86 1.11
C SER A 93 0.66 7.69 2.61
N VAL A 94 -0.60 7.61 2.98
CA VAL A 94 -1.07 7.39 4.36
C VAL A 94 -1.85 6.08 4.40
N ASP A 95 -1.28 5.07 5.07
CA ASP A 95 -1.90 3.76 5.29
C ASP A 95 -2.88 3.87 6.46
N THR A 96 -4.16 4.08 6.14
CA THR A 96 -5.25 4.19 7.12
C THR A 96 -6.60 3.83 6.50
N PHE A 97 -7.42 3.14 7.27
CA PHE A 97 -8.84 2.89 6.94
C PHE A 97 -9.80 3.83 7.69
N ARG A 98 -9.27 4.79 8.45
CA ARG A 98 -10.06 5.74 9.24
C ARG A 98 -10.15 7.09 8.56
N ALA A 99 -11.38 7.51 8.23
CA ALA A 99 -11.64 8.79 7.57
C ALA A 99 -11.14 10.00 8.38
N GLU A 100 -11.16 9.90 9.72
CA GLU A 100 -10.67 10.95 10.60
C GLU A 100 -9.16 11.18 10.45
N VAL A 101 -8.39 10.11 10.34
CA VAL A 101 -6.93 10.17 10.16
C VAL A 101 -6.60 10.69 8.75
N ALA A 102 -7.32 10.22 7.73
CA ALA A 102 -7.18 10.70 6.36
C ALA A 102 -7.46 12.20 6.23
N GLU A 103 -8.56 12.68 6.84
CA GLU A 103 -8.95 14.09 6.84
C GLU A 103 -7.89 14.99 7.48
N LEU A 104 -7.33 14.56 8.64
CA LEU A 104 -6.26 15.29 9.32
C LEU A 104 -4.98 15.32 8.49
N ALA A 105 -4.61 14.20 7.85
CA ALA A 105 -3.45 14.11 6.99
C ALA A 105 -3.56 15.03 5.76
N ILE A 106 -4.70 15.02 5.09
CA ILE A 106 -4.99 15.90 3.95
C ILE A 106 -4.96 17.38 4.38
N LYS A 107 -5.58 17.71 5.51
CA LYS A 107 -5.63 19.08 6.02
C LYS A 107 -4.26 19.63 6.36
N GLU A 108 -3.37 18.83 6.96
CA GLU A 108 -2.07 19.31 7.44
C GLU A 108 -0.98 19.24 6.35
N PHE A 109 -0.99 18.19 5.51
CA PHE A 109 0.08 17.91 4.56
C PHE A 109 -0.33 18.11 3.09
N GLY A 110 -1.61 18.35 2.81
CA GLY A 110 -2.11 18.67 1.47
C GLY A 110 -2.22 17.43 0.58
N ASN A 111 -1.51 17.44 -0.56
CA ASN A 111 -1.60 16.38 -1.55
C ASN A 111 -0.89 15.10 -1.08
N VAL A 112 -1.65 14.22 -0.42
CA VAL A 112 -1.23 12.88 0.01
C VAL A 112 -2.06 11.82 -0.70
N ILE A 113 -1.51 10.63 -0.91
CA ILE A 113 -2.26 9.45 -1.36
C ILE A 113 -2.91 8.83 -0.13
N ILE A 114 -4.17 8.45 -0.19
CA ILE A 114 -4.81 7.66 0.87
C ILE A 114 -4.77 6.18 0.48
N ASN A 115 -4.14 5.36 1.32
CA ASN A 115 -4.02 3.92 1.14
C ASN A 115 -4.94 3.21 2.15
N ASP A 116 -6.11 2.75 1.68
CA ASP A 116 -7.16 2.18 2.54
C ASP A 116 -7.32 0.67 2.30
N ILE A 117 -6.94 -0.11 3.30
CA ILE A 117 -7.06 -1.57 3.29
C ILE A 117 -8.49 -2.10 3.19
N SER A 118 -9.50 -1.25 3.33
CA SER A 118 -10.92 -1.62 3.32
C SER A 118 -11.70 -1.08 2.14
N ALA A 119 -11.08 -0.29 1.25
CA ALA A 119 -11.77 0.39 0.17
C ALA A 119 -13.03 1.16 0.63
N GLY A 120 -12.98 1.79 1.81
CA GLY A 120 -14.07 2.55 2.43
C GLY A 120 -15.11 1.72 3.18
N GLU A 121 -15.00 0.39 3.23
CA GLU A 121 -16.01 -0.45 3.89
C GLU A 121 -15.99 -0.32 5.43
N LEU A 122 -14.81 -0.14 6.03
CA LEU A 122 -14.68 0.06 7.48
C LEU A 122 -15.00 1.49 7.92
N SER A 123 -14.89 2.47 7.02
CA SER A 123 -15.20 3.87 7.27
C SER A 123 -15.85 4.48 6.02
N PRO A 124 -17.19 4.38 5.84
CA PRO A 124 -17.87 4.86 4.63
C PRO A 124 -17.64 6.35 4.31
N ARG A 125 -17.41 7.18 5.35
CA ARG A 125 -17.05 8.60 5.22
C ARG A 125 -15.71 8.82 4.50
N MET A 126 -14.84 7.80 4.43
CA MET A 126 -13.56 7.86 3.71
C MET A 126 -13.75 8.30 2.26
N ILE A 127 -14.78 7.79 1.61
CA ILE A 127 -15.07 8.07 0.19
C ILE A 127 -15.39 9.54 -0.01
N ASP A 128 -16.18 10.14 0.88
CA ASP A 128 -16.53 11.56 0.82
C ASP A 128 -15.27 12.43 1.06
N VAL A 129 -14.45 12.09 2.05
CA VAL A 129 -13.19 12.80 2.38
C VAL A 129 -12.23 12.80 1.19
N VAL A 130 -12.03 11.65 0.54
CA VAL A 130 -11.12 11.52 -0.60
C VAL A 130 -11.67 12.26 -1.82
N ALA A 131 -12.97 12.14 -2.10
CA ALA A 131 -13.64 12.79 -3.22
C ALA A 131 -13.61 14.32 -3.10
N GLU A 132 -13.92 14.86 -1.91
CA GLU A 132 -13.90 16.31 -1.64
C GLU A 132 -12.49 16.90 -1.75
N ALA A 133 -11.49 16.16 -1.29
CA ALA A 133 -10.09 16.58 -1.35
C ALA A 133 -9.48 16.42 -2.75
N GLY A 134 -10.01 15.52 -3.58
CA GLY A 134 -9.48 15.22 -4.92
C GLY A 134 -8.08 14.60 -4.88
N VAL A 135 -7.77 13.80 -3.86
CA VAL A 135 -6.48 13.13 -3.69
C VAL A 135 -6.52 11.71 -4.25
N PRO A 136 -5.37 11.12 -4.65
CA PRO A 136 -5.30 9.74 -5.11
C PRO A 136 -5.69 8.75 -4.01
N TYR A 137 -6.38 7.68 -4.40
CA TYR A 137 -6.93 6.69 -3.50
C TYR A 137 -6.54 5.26 -3.88
N VAL A 138 -5.83 4.58 -2.98
CA VAL A 138 -5.57 3.13 -3.10
C VAL A 138 -6.68 2.41 -2.36
N ALA A 139 -7.45 1.63 -3.10
CA ALA A 139 -8.54 0.81 -2.59
C ALA A 139 -8.12 -0.66 -2.58
N MET A 140 -8.07 -1.28 -1.38
CA MET A 140 -7.67 -2.68 -1.26
C MET A 140 -8.87 -3.62 -1.05
N HIS A 141 -8.83 -4.77 -1.73
CA HIS A 141 -9.78 -5.86 -1.51
C HIS A 141 -9.43 -6.65 -0.24
N MET A 142 -10.34 -6.64 0.71
CA MET A 142 -10.32 -7.48 1.90
C MET A 142 -11.74 -7.96 2.24
N ARG A 143 -11.89 -9.11 2.86
CA ARG A 143 -13.17 -9.59 3.44
C ARG A 143 -13.10 -9.58 4.95
N GLY A 144 -14.11 -9.00 5.60
CA GLY A 144 -14.14 -8.84 7.05
C GLY A 144 -13.24 -7.69 7.54
N THR A 145 -12.64 -7.88 8.70
CA THR A 145 -11.72 -6.93 9.33
C THR A 145 -10.32 -7.55 9.43
N PRO A 146 -9.26 -6.79 9.72
CA PRO A 146 -7.93 -7.37 9.95
C PRO A 146 -7.92 -8.50 10.99
N GLN A 147 -8.82 -8.47 11.97
CA GLN A 147 -8.94 -9.51 13.01
C GLN A 147 -9.71 -10.75 12.54
N THR A 148 -10.63 -10.64 11.58
CA THR A 148 -11.52 -11.72 11.13
C THR A 148 -11.27 -12.20 9.70
N MET A 149 -10.42 -11.52 8.94
CA MET A 149 -10.19 -11.77 7.52
C MET A 149 -9.78 -13.20 7.18
N GLN A 150 -9.09 -13.90 8.06
CA GLN A 150 -8.66 -15.29 7.83
C GLN A 150 -9.80 -16.33 8.04
N GLN A 151 -10.96 -15.90 8.52
CA GLN A 151 -12.11 -16.79 8.75
C GLN A 151 -13.01 -16.91 7.52
N ASN A 152 -12.90 -16.01 6.54
CA ASN A 152 -13.75 -15.98 5.35
C ASN A 152 -12.91 -15.94 4.07
N ILE A 153 -12.28 -17.07 3.74
CA ILE A 153 -11.42 -17.26 2.56
C ILE A 153 -12.08 -18.09 1.45
N THR A 154 -13.41 -18.25 1.48
CA THR A 154 -14.14 -19.02 0.47
C THR A 154 -14.49 -18.14 -0.72
N TYR A 155 -14.06 -18.52 -1.91
CA TYR A 155 -14.35 -17.88 -3.20
C TYR A 155 -15.03 -18.90 -4.10
N SER A 156 -16.37 -18.88 -4.17
CA SER A 156 -17.18 -19.90 -4.86
C SER A 156 -17.03 -19.89 -6.38
N GLU A 157 -16.69 -18.74 -6.95
CA GLU A 157 -16.48 -18.55 -8.39
C GLU A 157 -14.98 -18.37 -8.75
N GLY A 158 -14.08 -18.62 -7.77
CA GLY A 158 -12.65 -18.41 -7.90
C GLY A 158 -12.21 -16.99 -7.46
N VAL A 159 -11.03 -16.93 -6.85
CA VAL A 159 -10.53 -15.68 -6.25
C VAL A 159 -10.35 -14.57 -7.27
N VAL A 160 -9.87 -14.89 -8.46
CA VAL A 160 -9.61 -13.89 -9.52
C VAL A 160 -10.92 -13.26 -9.99
N ALA A 161 -11.93 -14.07 -10.35
CA ALA A 161 -13.21 -13.59 -10.84
C ALA A 161 -13.93 -12.74 -9.79
N GLU A 162 -13.92 -13.17 -8.52
CA GLU A 162 -14.60 -12.43 -7.46
C GLU A 162 -13.89 -11.12 -7.10
N VAL A 163 -12.55 -11.09 -7.13
CA VAL A 163 -11.78 -9.85 -6.91
C VAL A 163 -12.00 -8.86 -8.07
N CYS A 164 -11.98 -9.31 -9.31
CA CYS A 164 -12.27 -8.44 -10.46
C CYS A 164 -13.68 -7.85 -10.37
N ARG A 165 -14.69 -8.68 -10.11
CA ARG A 165 -16.09 -8.21 -9.93
C ARG A 165 -16.24 -7.22 -8.79
N TYR A 166 -15.55 -7.47 -7.67
CA TYR A 166 -15.53 -6.52 -6.56
C TYR A 166 -15.02 -5.15 -7.00
N PHE A 167 -13.91 -5.10 -7.73
CA PHE A 167 -13.37 -3.83 -8.20
C PHE A 167 -14.21 -3.17 -9.29
N GLU A 168 -14.84 -3.91 -10.20
CA GLU A 168 -15.79 -3.34 -11.15
C GLU A 168 -16.88 -2.54 -10.41
N GLN A 169 -17.48 -3.12 -9.38
CA GLN A 169 -18.53 -2.47 -8.59
C GLN A 169 -17.97 -1.29 -7.75
N ARG A 170 -16.79 -1.46 -7.14
CA ARG A 170 -16.19 -0.42 -6.30
C ARG A 170 -15.75 0.79 -7.11
N VAL A 171 -15.15 0.57 -8.28
CA VAL A 171 -14.73 1.63 -9.19
C VAL A 171 -15.94 2.44 -9.68
N GLU A 172 -17.03 1.78 -10.10
CA GLU A 172 -18.27 2.47 -10.46
C GLU A 172 -18.73 3.39 -9.32
N TYR A 173 -18.82 2.86 -8.11
CA TYR A 173 -19.19 3.62 -6.91
C TYR A 173 -18.26 4.81 -6.63
N PHE A 174 -16.93 4.63 -6.79
CA PHE A 174 -15.95 5.71 -6.56
C PHE A 174 -16.07 6.81 -7.64
N CYS A 175 -16.23 6.42 -8.91
CA CYS A 175 -16.42 7.37 -10.01
C CYS A 175 -17.70 8.20 -9.85
N GLU A 176 -18.81 7.58 -9.43
CA GLU A 176 -20.06 8.29 -9.12
C GLU A 176 -19.91 9.33 -8.00
N ARG A 177 -18.99 9.10 -7.05
CA ARG A 177 -18.65 10.03 -5.96
C ARG A 177 -17.58 11.05 -6.34
N GLY A 178 -17.03 10.99 -7.55
CA GLY A 178 -16.09 11.97 -8.08
C GLY A 178 -14.62 11.69 -7.78
N ILE A 179 -14.27 10.50 -7.27
CA ILE A 179 -12.87 10.09 -7.14
C ILE A 179 -12.30 9.82 -8.53
N LYS A 180 -11.16 10.43 -8.86
CA LYS A 180 -10.56 10.39 -10.20
C LYS A 180 -9.34 9.48 -10.27
N ASP A 181 -8.47 9.58 -9.27
CA ASP A 181 -7.19 8.88 -9.23
C ASP A 181 -7.31 7.65 -8.32
N ILE A 182 -7.82 6.55 -8.91
CA ILE A 182 -8.07 5.27 -8.23
C ILE A 182 -6.93 4.31 -8.53
N ILE A 183 -6.41 3.66 -7.52
CA ILE A 183 -5.39 2.61 -7.58
C ILE A 183 -5.98 1.35 -6.93
N LEU A 184 -5.88 0.21 -7.59
CA LEU A 184 -6.43 -1.05 -7.11
C LEU A 184 -5.36 -1.88 -6.41
N ASP A 185 -5.62 -2.34 -5.18
CA ASP A 185 -4.78 -3.33 -4.48
C ASP A 185 -5.57 -4.64 -4.30
N PRO A 186 -5.17 -5.74 -4.96
CA PRO A 186 -5.86 -7.02 -4.83
C PRO A 186 -5.81 -7.63 -3.42
N GLY A 187 -5.03 -7.04 -2.51
CA GLY A 187 -4.95 -7.44 -1.10
C GLY A 187 -4.28 -8.80 -0.91
N PHE A 188 -3.07 -8.99 -1.47
CA PHE A 188 -2.30 -10.20 -1.22
C PHE A 188 -2.09 -10.42 0.28
N GLY A 189 -2.36 -11.64 0.77
CA GLY A 189 -2.26 -12.00 2.19
C GLY A 189 -3.45 -11.59 3.06
N PHE A 190 -4.46 -10.90 2.48
CA PHE A 190 -5.68 -10.50 3.19
C PHE A 190 -6.86 -11.36 2.71
N ALA A 191 -7.53 -12.06 3.62
CA ALA A 191 -8.69 -12.92 3.36
C ALA A 191 -8.47 -13.94 2.22
N LYS A 192 -7.27 -14.46 2.04
CA LYS A 192 -6.88 -15.40 0.98
C LYS A 192 -5.92 -16.47 1.49
N SER A 193 -6.07 -17.71 1.02
CA SER A 193 -5.08 -18.77 1.25
C SER A 193 -3.80 -18.52 0.45
N ALA A 194 -2.73 -19.29 0.70
CA ALA A 194 -1.51 -19.19 -0.07
C ALA A 194 -1.75 -19.49 -1.56
N GLU A 195 -2.50 -20.55 -1.86
CA GLU A 195 -2.85 -20.96 -3.22
C GLU A 195 -3.64 -19.86 -3.95
N GLN A 196 -4.64 -19.27 -3.27
CA GLN A 196 -5.43 -18.17 -3.82
C GLN A 196 -4.58 -16.92 -4.09
N ASN A 197 -3.59 -16.63 -3.25
CA ASN A 197 -2.66 -15.53 -3.51
C ASN A 197 -1.78 -15.81 -4.74
N PHE A 198 -1.28 -17.03 -4.92
CA PHE A 198 -0.53 -17.40 -6.12
C PHE A 198 -1.40 -17.40 -7.37
N GLU A 199 -2.64 -17.91 -7.31
CA GLU A 199 -3.60 -17.83 -8.40
C GLU A 199 -3.88 -16.37 -8.80
N LEU A 200 -4.15 -15.51 -7.82
CA LEU A 200 -4.41 -14.10 -8.05
C LEU A 200 -3.21 -13.38 -8.68
N LEU A 201 -1.98 -13.72 -8.28
CA LEU A 201 -0.76 -13.18 -8.89
C LEU A 201 -0.58 -13.68 -10.33
N ALA A 202 -0.79 -14.98 -10.58
CA ALA A 202 -0.64 -15.58 -11.89
C ALA A 202 -1.61 -15.01 -12.95
N TYR A 203 -2.77 -14.52 -12.48
CA TYR A 203 -3.80 -13.92 -13.34
C TYR A 203 -4.05 -12.44 -13.04
N LEU A 204 -3.08 -11.74 -12.44
CA LEU A 204 -3.21 -10.32 -12.06
C LEU A 204 -3.52 -9.43 -13.26
N SER A 205 -3.10 -9.82 -14.46
CA SER A 205 -3.41 -9.12 -15.72
C SER A 205 -4.92 -8.97 -15.98
N GLN A 206 -5.77 -9.84 -15.44
CA GLN A 206 -7.22 -9.69 -15.54
C GLN A 206 -7.72 -8.49 -14.73
N LEU A 207 -7.13 -8.24 -13.55
CA LEU A 207 -7.42 -7.03 -12.78
C LEU A 207 -6.87 -5.78 -13.46
N CYS A 208 -5.64 -5.84 -13.99
CA CYS A 208 -5.04 -4.73 -14.73
C CYS A 208 -5.85 -4.35 -15.98
N ALA A 209 -6.57 -5.31 -16.59
CA ALA A 209 -7.43 -5.07 -17.73
C ALA A 209 -8.64 -4.16 -17.43
N LEU A 210 -8.95 -3.88 -16.17
CA LEU A 210 -9.94 -2.87 -15.78
C LEU A 210 -9.49 -1.44 -16.12
N GLY A 211 -8.20 -1.23 -16.47
CA GLY A 211 -7.68 0.06 -16.92
C GLY A 211 -7.29 1.03 -15.80
N TYR A 212 -7.07 0.54 -14.60
CA TYR A 212 -6.59 1.29 -13.44
C TYR A 212 -5.19 0.84 -13.03
N PRO A 213 -4.36 1.73 -12.45
CA PRO A 213 -3.10 1.33 -11.84
C PRO A 213 -3.32 0.25 -10.76
N VAL A 214 -2.42 -0.73 -10.70
CA VAL A 214 -2.52 -1.82 -9.73
C VAL A 214 -1.30 -1.82 -8.82
N LEU A 215 -1.56 -1.81 -7.51
CA LEU A 215 -0.56 -1.95 -6.46
C LEU A 215 -0.39 -3.42 -6.07
N ALA A 216 0.84 -3.90 -6.03
CA ALA A 216 1.18 -5.23 -5.54
C ALA A 216 1.99 -5.14 -4.24
N GLY A 217 1.38 -5.53 -3.12
CA GLY A 217 2.02 -5.62 -1.81
C GLY A 217 2.40 -7.06 -1.48
N LEU A 218 3.52 -7.56 -1.99
CA LEU A 218 3.96 -8.96 -1.82
C LEU A 218 5.07 -9.13 -0.79
N SER A 219 5.76 -8.03 -0.43
CA SER A 219 7.01 -8.03 0.32
C SER A 219 6.92 -8.83 1.63
N ARG A 220 7.75 -9.88 1.70
CA ARG A 220 7.94 -10.75 2.88
C ARG A 220 6.64 -11.36 3.44
N LYS A 221 5.63 -11.58 2.58
CA LYS A 221 4.33 -12.16 2.98
C LYS A 221 4.41 -13.67 3.18
N SER A 222 3.48 -14.20 3.98
CA SER A 222 3.43 -15.62 4.37
C SER A 222 3.34 -16.58 3.19
N MET A 223 2.69 -16.20 2.09
CA MET A 223 2.67 -16.97 0.87
C MET A 223 4.09 -17.28 0.34
N ILE A 224 5.04 -16.37 0.55
CA ILE A 224 6.45 -16.54 0.13
C ILE A 224 7.20 -17.43 1.12
N TYR A 225 7.31 -16.97 2.37
CA TYR A 225 8.19 -17.63 3.33
C TYR A 225 7.69 -19.02 3.74
N ASN A 226 6.37 -19.26 3.79
CA ASN A 226 5.83 -20.60 4.05
C ASN A 226 6.10 -21.55 2.87
N THR A 227 5.98 -21.09 1.62
CA THR A 227 6.26 -21.91 0.43
C THR A 227 7.73 -22.29 0.33
N LEU A 228 8.63 -21.37 0.70
CA LEU A 228 10.07 -21.61 0.67
C LEU A 228 10.60 -22.34 1.92
N GLY A 229 9.79 -22.46 2.97
CA GLY A 229 10.22 -23.04 4.25
C GLY A 229 11.27 -22.20 4.98
N VAL A 230 11.17 -20.87 4.85
CA VAL A 230 12.10 -19.89 5.44
C VAL A 230 11.36 -18.95 6.39
N THR A 231 12.09 -18.04 7.03
CA THR A 231 11.50 -16.95 7.84
C THR A 231 11.16 -15.74 6.96
N ALA A 232 10.32 -14.81 7.47
CA ALA A 232 10.05 -13.56 6.78
C ALA A 232 11.33 -12.72 6.53
N ALA A 233 12.32 -12.81 7.43
CA ALA A 233 13.62 -12.14 7.25
C ALA A 233 14.41 -12.68 6.05
N GLU A 234 14.27 -13.96 5.75
CA GLU A 234 14.96 -14.66 4.65
C GLU A 234 14.18 -14.63 3.33
N ALA A 235 12.97 -14.07 3.31
CA ALA A 235 12.08 -14.10 2.15
C ALA A 235 12.42 -13.09 1.03
N LEU A 236 13.59 -12.44 1.07
CA LEU A 236 13.98 -11.41 0.11
C LEU A 236 14.02 -11.94 -1.32
N ALA A 237 14.68 -13.06 -1.58
CA ALA A 237 14.78 -13.63 -2.93
C ALA A 237 13.40 -13.97 -3.53
N GLY A 238 12.51 -14.55 -2.71
CA GLY A 238 11.12 -14.81 -3.12
C GLY A 238 10.33 -13.52 -3.37
N THR A 239 10.53 -12.50 -2.55
CA THR A 239 9.94 -11.16 -2.76
C THR A 239 10.35 -10.57 -4.10
N VAL A 240 11.64 -10.57 -4.42
CA VAL A 240 12.19 -10.07 -5.69
C VAL A 240 11.57 -10.81 -6.89
N ALA A 241 11.50 -12.16 -6.81
CA ALA A 241 10.91 -12.96 -7.88
C ALA A 241 9.43 -12.66 -8.11
N LEU A 242 8.63 -12.49 -7.04
CA LEU A 242 7.22 -12.20 -7.16
C LEU A 242 6.93 -10.72 -7.51
N ASN A 243 7.79 -9.79 -7.12
CA ASN A 243 7.72 -8.41 -7.61
C ASN A 243 7.95 -8.34 -9.13
N TRP A 244 8.92 -9.09 -9.65
CA TRP A 244 9.12 -9.23 -11.09
C TRP A 244 7.87 -9.76 -11.80
N GLU A 245 7.27 -10.83 -11.26
CA GLU A 245 6.04 -11.40 -11.85
C GLU A 245 4.88 -10.41 -11.78
N ALA A 246 4.72 -9.67 -10.67
CA ALA A 246 3.68 -8.65 -10.56
C ALA A 246 3.79 -7.59 -11.67
N LEU A 247 4.99 -7.07 -11.94
CA LEU A 247 5.23 -6.13 -13.03
C LEU A 247 4.92 -6.78 -14.39
N ARG A 248 5.33 -8.03 -14.60
CA ARG A 248 5.03 -8.78 -15.84
C ARG A 248 3.53 -8.93 -16.07
N GLN A 249 2.74 -9.06 -15.02
CA GLN A 249 1.28 -9.15 -15.07
C GLN A 249 0.60 -7.79 -15.19
N GLY A 250 1.36 -6.68 -15.15
CA GLY A 250 0.84 -5.34 -15.37
C GLY A 250 0.66 -4.50 -14.10
N ALA A 251 1.10 -4.96 -12.92
CA ALA A 251 1.16 -4.09 -11.75
C ALA A 251 2.09 -2.90 -12.03
N THR A 252 1.72 -1.74 -11.52
CA THR A 252 2.48 -0.50 -11.72
C THR A 252 3.07 0.04 -10.41
N ILE A 253 2.62 -0.45 -9.25
CA ILE A 253 3.15 -0.01 -7.95
C ILE A 253 3.58 -1.23 -7.14
N LEU A 254 4.84 -1.26 -6.72
CA LEU A 254 5.38 -2.27 -5.80
C LEU A 254 5.45 -1.68 -4.39
N ARG A 255 4.63 -2.18 -3.46
CA ARG A 255 4.66 -1.77 -2.04
C ARG A 255 5.57 -2.70 -1.24
N VAL A 256 6.71 -2.18 -0.75
CA VAL A 256 7.83 -3.00 -0.30
C VAL A 256 8.49 -2.51 0.99
N HIS A 257 9.15 -3.44 1.71
CA HIS A 257 10.11 -3.14 2.78
C HIS A 257 11.54 -2.95 2.22
N ASP A 258 11.89 -3.68 1.16
CA ASP A 258 13.23 -3.78 0.55
C ASP A 258 13.26 -2.91 -0.72
N VAL A 259 13.46 -1.60 -0.51
CA VAL A 259 13.31 -0.59 -1.58
C VAL A 259 14.37 -0.74 -2.66
N LYS A 260 15.65 -0.91 -2.26
CA LYS A 260 16.75 -1.01 -3.22
C LYS A 260 16.54 -2.15 -4.22
N GLU A 261 16.16 -3.32 -3.73
CA GLU A 261 15.93 -4.50 -4.55
C GLU A 261 14.69 -4.33 -5.44
N ALA A 262 13.65 -3.64 -4.96
CA ALA A 262 12.49 -3.33 -5.78
C ALA A 262 12.82 -2.34 -6.90
N VAL A 263 13.64 -1.32 -6.63
CA VAL A 263 14.14 -0.38 -7.64
C VAL A 263 14.97 -1.10 -8.70
N ASP A 264 15.85 -2.03 -8.29
CA ASP A 264 16.63 -2.84 -9.23
C ASP A 264 15.72 -3.69 -10.13
N VAL A 265 14.64 -4.28 -9.57
CA VAL A 265 13.62 -5.02 -10.33
C VAL A 265 12.94 -4.12 -11.36
N VAL A 266 12.50 -2.92 -10.96
CA VAL A 266 11.87 -1.95 -11.87
C VAL A 266 12.81 -1.58 -13.01
N GLN A 267 14.07 -1.21 -12.71
CA GLN A 267 15.05 -0.84 -13.72
C GLN A 267 15.31 -1.95 -14.74
N LEU A 268 15.39 -3.20 -14.29
CA LEU A 268 15.56 -4.35 -15.18
C LEU A 268 14.30 -4.62 -16.02
N TYR A 269 13.12 -4.49 -15.40
CA TYR A 269 11.85 -4.64 -16.09
C TYR A 269 11.68 -3.63 -17.22
N GLU A 270 11.96 -2.35 -16.99
CA GLU A 270 11.88 -1.29 -18.00
C GLU A 270 12.81 -1.56 -19.19
N ARG A 271 14.02 -2.09 -18.96
CA ARG A 271 14.96 -2.43 -20.03
C ARG A 271 14.47 -3.55 -20.94
N ILE A 272 13.60 -4.43 -20.44
CA ILE A 272 13.04 -5.55 -21.21
C ILE A 272 11.74 -5.11 -21.91
N SER A 273 10.92 -4.32 -21.23
CA SER A 273 9.58 -3.92 -21.71
C SER A 273 9.60 -2.77 -22.73
N CYS A 274 10.66 -1.96 -22.77
CA CYS A 274 10.86 -0.87 -23.74
C CYS A 274 11.42 -1.34 -25.12
N ARG A 275 11.17 -2.60 -25.52
CA ARG A 275 11.59 -3.13 -26.83
C ARG A 275 10.41 -3.25 -27.80
#